data_e4ca5f29ca8b611c7ea113b9e09eb4ee
#
_entry.id   e4ca5f29ca8b611c7ea113b9e09eb4ee
#
_cell.length_a   1.000
_cell.length_b   1.000
_cell.length_c   1.000
_cell.angle_alpha   90.00
_cell.angle_beta   90.00
_cell.angle_gamma   90.00
#
_symmetry.space_group_name_H-M   'P 1'
#
loop_
_entity.id
_entity.type
_entity.pdbx_description
1 polymer ?
#
loop_
_entity_poly.entity_id
_entity_poly.type
_entity_poly.pdbx_seq_one_letter_code
_entity_poly.pdbx_strand_id
1 'polypeptide(L)'
;MWGTASALLAGIFLVFAVGFAARSIPSFYQLKATQNAQTILVRARDGSEIVELGPSFGEWIDHNDIPDNMKNAMIAVEDKRFHSHLGVDPIRLTGALIEGITGTRSRLGGTSTITQQLARNVFLNNNRTIDRKAREAVLALALEWKFSKEQILELYLNKVYFGGGAYGIDSASRKFFSHPAKELSVAEASIIAGLVKAPSRYSPTADVQAAVDRAKVVLRLMREQGYITADQASVDVSTVELKQQAGQNSVRYFTDWALPQLDILLPETFAPIEVWTTLDVGM
;
A
#
# COMPACT_ATOMS: atom_id res chain seq x y z
N MET A 1 -4.71 -15.04 -42.08
CA MET A 1 -5.21 -13.66 -42.30
C MET A 1 -6.19 -13.17 -41.20
N TRP A 2 -7.18 -13.98 -40.76
CA TRP A 2 -8.15 -13.53 -39.74
C TRP A 2 -7.54 -13.25 -38.33
N GLY A 3 -6.55 -14.04 -37.90
CA GLY A 3 -5.91 -13.86 -36.60
C GLY A 3 -5.08 -12.57 -36.47
N THR A 4 -4.43 -12.15 -37.55
CA THR A 4 -3.64 -10.90 -37.58
C THR A 4 -4.55 -9.66 -37.55
N ALA A 5 -5.67 -9.71 -38.28
CA ALA A 5 -6.66 -8.61 -38.27
C ALA A 5 -7.31 -8.47 -36.91
N SER A 6 -7.69 -9.58 -36.24
CA SER A 6 -8.27 -9.56 -34.89
C SER A 6 -7.28 -9.02 -33.85
N ALA A 7 -6.00 -9.40 -33.91
CA ALA A 7 -4.97 -8.89 -33.02
C ALA A 7 -4.75 -7.37 -33.19
N LEU A 8 -4.78 -6.88 -34.43
CA LEU A 8 -4.63 -5.46 -34.74
C LEU A 8 -5.81 -4.64 -34.21
N LEU A 9 -7.04 -5.12 -34.41
CA LEU A 9 -8.24 -4.49 -33.86
C LEU A 9 -8.23 -4.45 -32.33
N ALA A 10 -7.82 -5.53 -31.67
CA ALA A 10 -7.68 -5.58 -30.22
C ALA A 10 -6.63 -4.58 -29.71
N GLY A 11 -5.50 -4.45 -30.43
CA GLY A 11 -4.47 -3.46 -30.12
C GLY A 11 -4.99 -2.02 -30.24
N ILE A 12 -5.69 -1.71 -31.33
CA ILE A 12 -6.32 -0.39 -31.53
C ILE A 12 -7.32 -0.11 -30.41
N PHE A 13 -8.20 -1.05 -30.09
CA PHE A 13 -9.18 -0.91 -29.00
C PHE A 13 -8.48 -0.65 -27.66
N LEU A 14 -7.40 -1.38 -27.34
CA LEU A 14 -6.62 -1.17 -26.13
C LEU A 14 -6.04 0.24 -26.06
N VAL A 15 -5.46 0.75 -27.14
CA VAL A 15 -4.90 2.12 -27.20
C VAL A 15 -6.00 3.17 -26.95
N PHE A 16 -7.18 3.00 -27.58
CA PHE A 16 -8.32 3.89 -27.30
C PHE A 16 -8.80 3.80 -25.86
N ALA A 17 -8.92 2.60 -25.30
CA ALA A 17 -9.34 2.39 -23.92
C ALA A 17 -8.34 3.04 -22.93
N VAL A 18 -7.04 2.87 -23.15
CA VAL A 18 -5.98 3.50 -22.34
C VAL A 18 -6.01 5.02 -22.48
N GLY A 19 -6.13 5.55 -23.69
CA GLY A 19 -6.21 7.00 -23.94
C GLY A 19 -7.45 7.63 -23.28
N PHE A 20 -8.60 6.94 -23.34
CA PHE A 20 -9.81 7.38 -22.64
C PHE A 20 -9.65 7.35 -21.12
N ALA A 21 -9.11 6.27 -20.57
CA ALA A 21 -8.81 6.14 -19.15
C ALA A 21 -7.83 7.21 -18.68
N ALA A 22 -6.77 7.50 -19.45
CA ALA A 22 -5.79 8.53 -19.11
C ALA A 22 -6.40 9.94 -18.99
N ARG A 23 -7.44 10.23 -19.79
CA ARG A 23 -8.17 11.52 -19.70
C ARG A 23 -8.99 11.63 -18.41
N SER A 24 -9.52 10.52 -17.90
CA SER A 24 -10.33 10.49 -16.68
C SER A 24 -9.47 10.51 -15.40
N ILE A 25 -8.19 10.16 -15.48
CA ILE A 25 -7.27 10.20 -14.35
C ILE A 25 -7.00 11.67 -13.97
N PRO A 26 -7.18 12.08 -12.68
CA PRO A 26 -6.83 13.40 -12.20
C PRO A 26 -5.35 13.73 -12.41
N SER A 27 -4.99 15.01 -12.35
CA SER A 27 -3.58 15.40 -12.40
C SER A 27 -2.80 14.89 -11.18
N PHE A 28 -1.47 14.84 -11.27
CA PHE A 28 -0.62 14.44 -10.16
C PHE A 28 -0.90 15.25 -8.89
N TYR A 29 -1.02 16.58 -9.02
CA TYR A 29 -1.30 17.49 -7.91
C TYR A 29 -2.68 17.26 -7.29
N GLN A 30 -3.68 16.94 -8.10
CA GLN A 30 -5.01 16.58 -7.59
C GLN A 30 -4.95 15.26 -6.82
N LEU A 31 -4.25 14.23 -7.35
CA LEU A 31 -4.05 12.97 -6.65
C LEU A 31 -3.24 13.15 -5.36
N LYS A 32 -2.23 14.02 -5.36
CA LYS A 32 -1.47 14.38 -4.17
C LYS A 32 -2.36 15.02 -3.10
N ALA A 33 -3.24 15.94 -3.50
CA ALA A 33 -4.13 16.66 -2.58
C ALA A 33 -5.29 15.81 -2.03
N THR A 34 -5.63 14.70 -2.71
CA THR A 34 -6.76 13.85 -2.31
C THR A 34 -6.32 12.90 -1.19
N GLN A 35 -6.74 13.16 0.02
CA GLN A 35 -6.70 12.17 1.11
C GLN A 35 -8.00 11.34 1.02
N ASN A 36 -7.89 10.10 0.52
CA ASN A 36 -9.06 9.26 0.23
C ASN A 36 -9.46 8.45 1.46
N ALA A 37 -9.75 9.11 2.60
CA ALA A 37 -10.36 8.34 3.66
C ALA A 37 -10.95 9.20 4.77
N GLN A 38 -12.08 8.75 5.24
CA GLN A 38 -12.83 9.32 6.33
C GLN A 38 -12.13 9.02 7.66
N THR A 39 -11.77 10.07 8.38
CA THR A 39 -11.31 9.95 9.77
C THR A 39 -12.52 10.05 10.70
N ILE A 40 -12.66 9.11 11.62
CA ILE A 40 -13.69 9.13 12.65
C ILE A 40 -13.00 9.36 13.99
N LEU A 41 -13.20 10.54 14.55
CA LEU A 41 -12.70 10.87 15.87
C LEU A 41 -13.76 10.52 16.92
N VAL A 42 -13.48 9.55 17.77
CA VAL A 42 -14.39 9.13 18.85
C VAL A 42 -14.00 9.85 20.13
N ARG A 43 -14.95 10.60 20.68
CA ARG A 43 -14.78 11.37 21.92
C ARG A 43 -15.59 10.79 23.06
N ALA A 44 -15.03 10.89 24.27
CA ALA A 44 -15.73 10.61 25.52
C ALA A 44 -16.76 11.70 25.84
N ARG A 45 -17.55 11.46 26.89
CA ARG A 45 -18.55 12.39 27.37
C ARG A 45 -17.97 13.76 27.78
N ASP A 46 -16.76 13.79 28.27
CA ASP A 46 -16.04 15.01 28.69
C ASP A 46 -15.32 15.72 27.52
N GLY A 47 -15.41 15.18 26.29
CA GLY A 47 -14.75 15.69 25.10
C GLY A 47 -13.33 15.19 24.91
N SER A 48 -12.78 14.40 25.83
CA SER A 48 -11.47 13.79 25.66
C SER A 48 -11.48 12.79 24.48
N GLU A 49 -10.35 12.69 23.80
CA GLU A 49 -10.18 11.78 22.67
C GLU A 49 -10.03 10.35 23.18
N ILE A 50 -10.94 9.46 22.76
CA ILE A 50 -10.89 8.03 23.07
C ILE A 50 -10.03 7.33 22.05
N VAL A 51 -10.36 7.51 20.78
CA VAL A 51 -9.67 6.90 19.66
C VAL A 51 -9.95 7.67 18.37
N GLU A 52 -8.94 7.80 17.54
CA GLU A 52 -9.08 8.22 16.16
C GLU A 52 -9.13 6.96 15.29
N LEU A 53 -10.26 6.78 14.61
CA LEU A 53 -10.51 5.67 13.72
C LEU A 53 -10.48 6.19 12.30
N GLY A 54 -9.82 5.47 11.49
CA GLY A 54 -9.67 5.84 10.10
C GLY A 54 -8.21 5.76 9.69
N PRO A 55 -7.96 6.03 8.43
CA PRO A 55 -6.61 6.04 7.94
C PRO A 55 -5.87 7.21 8.55
N SER A 56 -4.82 6.91 9.27
CA SER A 56 -3.80 7.88 9.63
C SER A 56 -2.99 8.17 8.37
N PHE A 57 -3.06 9.40 7.88
CA PHE A 57 -2.17 9.91 6.84
C PHE A 57 -1.06 10.70 7.53
N GLY A 58 0.19 10.33 7.25
CA GLY A 58 1.35 11.12 7.62
C GLY A 58 1.52 12.33 6.71
N GLU A 59 2.64 13.01 6.84
CA GLU A 59 3.04 14.03 5.90
C GLU A 59 3.27 13.43 4.51
N TRP A 60 2.91 14.18 3.47
CA TRP A 60 3.30 13.79 2.11
C TRP A 60 4.80 13.96 1.93
N ILE A 61 5.46 12.92 1.45
CA ILE A 61 6.90 12.97 1.18
C ILE A 61 7.11 12.97 -0.33
N ASP A 62 7.75 14.01 -0.84
CA ASP A 62 8.11 14.13 -2.25
C ASP A 62 9.16 13.07 -2.61
N HIS A 63 9.18 12.61 -3.86
CA HIS A 63 10.03 11.51 -4.31
C HIS A 63 11.49 11.65 -3.92
N ASN A 64 12.04 12.88 -4.01
CA ASN A 64 13.44 13.15 -3.70
C ASN A 64 13.75 13.09 -2.19
N ASP A 65 12.74 13.25 -1.35
CA ASP A 65 12.86 13.21 0.10
C ASP A 65 12.59 11.78 0.66
N ILE A 66 12.05 10.88 -0.17
CA ILE A 66 11.88 9.47 0.23
C ILE A 66 13.26 8.80 0.24
N PRO A 67 13.68 8.19 1.36
CA PRO A 67 14.96 7.48 1.41
C PRO A 67 15.07 6.40 0.33
N ASP A 68 16.24 6.29 -0.29
CA ASP A 68 16.50 5.26 -1.31
C ASP A 68 16.29 3.84 -0.76
N ASN A 69 16.60 3.63 0.53
CA ASN A 69 16.31 2.38 1.22
C ASN A 69 14.84 1.97 1.08
N MET A 70 13.92 2.93 1.27
CA MET A 70 12.48 2.66 1.21
C MET A 70 12.01 2.41 -0.23
N LYS A 71 12.45 3.23 -1.18
CA LYS A 71 12.15 3.05 -2.62
C LYS A 71 12.62 1.68 -3.10
N ASN A 72 13.87 1.35 -2.82
CA ASN A 72 14.51 0.11 -3.23
C ASN A 72 13.90 -1.12 -2.55
N ALA A 73 13.59 -1.05 -1.25
CA ALA A 73 12.92 -2.12 -0.53
C ALA A 73 11.56 -2.47 -1.15
N MET A 74 10.78 -1.43 -1.48
CA MET A 74 9.47 -1.62 -2.09
C MET A 74 9.57 -2.20 -3.49
N ILE A 75 10.47 -1.67 -4.34
CA ILE A 75 10.71 -2.19 -5.68
C ILE A 75 11.19 -3.64 -5.61
N ALA A 76 12.13 -3.93 -4.73
CA ALA A 76 12.70 -5.27 -4.60
C ALA A 76 11.66 -6.34 -4.25
N VAL A 77 10.70 -6.01 -3.38
CA VAL A 77 9.74 -7.00 -2.86
C VAL A 77 8.48 -7.08 -3.70
N GLU A 78 8.00 -5.96 -4.25
CA GLU A 78 6.74 -5.89 -4.97
C GLU A 78 6.91 -5.94 -6.49
N ASP A 79 7.94 -5.30 -7.02
CA ASP A 79 8.06 -5.13 -8.47
C ASP A 79 9.50 -4.93 -8.95
N LYS A 80 10.31 -6.00 -8.91
CA LYS A 80 11.74 -5.94 -9.26
C LYS A 80 12.07 -5.39 -10.66
N ARG A 81 11.09 -5.36 -11.58
CA ARG A 81 11.22 -4.80 -12.93
C ARG A 81 10.45 -3.50 -13.11
N PHE A 82 10.13 -2.80 -12.04
CA PHE A 82 9.32 -1.58 -12.03
C PHE A 82 9.75 -0.58 -13.11
N HIS A 83 11.06 -0.35 -13.28
CA HIS A 83 11.59 0.60 -14.25
C HIS A 83 11.61 0.10 -15.71
N SER A 84 11.29 -1.18 -15.95
CA SER A 84 11.43 -1.80 -17.29
C SER A 84 10.12 -2.17 -17.97
N HIS A 85 8.96 -1.95 -17.34
CA HIS A 85 7.66 -2.21 -17.94
C HIS A 85 6.75 -0.98 -17.90
N LEU A 86 5.67 -1.00 -18.69
CA LEU A 86 4.69 0.07 -18.83
C LEU A 86 3.41 -0.22 -18.01
N GLY A 87 3.55 -0.42 -16.70
CA GLY A 87 2.43 -0.63 -15.77
C GLY A 87 1.96 -2.08 -15.62
N VAL A 88 2.10 -2.88 -16.66
CA VAL A 88 1.87 -4.33 -16.64
C VAL A 88 3.17 -5.02 -17.02
N ASP A 89 3.58 -6.04 -16.26
CA ASP A 89 4.78 -6.81 -16.52
C ASP A 89 4.44 -8.06 -17.34
N PRO A 90 4.72 -8.08 -18.66
CA PRO A 90 4.36 -9.21 -19.52
C PRO A 90 5.12 -10.50 -19.17
N ILE A 91 6.34 -10.39 -18.63
CA ILE A 91 7.14 -11.57 -18.24
C ILE A 91 6.54 -12.23 -17.00
N ARG A 92 6.06 -11.43 -16.00
CA ARG A 92 5.36 -11.97 -14.85
C ARG A 92 4.00 -12.58 -15.24
N LEU A 93 3.31 -11.96 -16.19
CA LEU A 93 2.02 -12.44 -16.66
C LEU A 93 2.15 -13.79 -17.39
N THR A 94 3.13 -13.91 -18.28
CA THR A 94 3.41 -15.18 -19.00
C THR A 94 3.89 -16.27 -18.04
N GLY A 95 4.74 -15.94 -17.06
CA GLY A 95 5.14 -16.87 -16.01
C GLY A 95 3.96 -17.42 -15.22
N ALA A 96 3.05 -16.54 -14.79
CA ALA A 96 1.84 -16.95 -14.07
C ALA A 96 0.88 -17.82 -14.90
N LEU A 97 0.78 -17.56 -16.21
CA LEU A 97 -0.01 -18.39 -17.14
C LEU A 97 0.60 -19.79 -17.27
N ILE A 98 1.92 -19.89 -17.44
CA ILE A 98 2.63 -21.18 -17.55
C ILE A 98 2.46 -21.96 -16.23
N GLU A 99 2.66 -21.31 -15.07
CA GLU A 99 2.45 -21.93 -13.77
C GLU A 99 1.01 -22.43 -13.56
N GLY A 100 0.02 -21.67 -14.05
CA GLY A 100 -1.39 -22.04 -14.01
C GLY A 100 -1.68 -23.28 -14.85
N ILE A 101 -1.02 -23.44 -16.00
CA ILE A 101 -1.19 -24.58 -16.92
C ILE A 101 -0.41 -25.81 -16.42
N THR A 102 0.79 -25.61 -15.89
CA THR A 102 1.68 -26.72 -15.44
C THR A 102 1.39 -27.19 -14.03
N GLY A 103 0.53 -26.48 -13.28
CA GLY A 103 0.24 -26.79 -11.87
C GLY A 103 1.41 -26.50 -10.91
N THR A 104 2.51 -25.97 -11.42
CA THR A 104 3.70 -25.64 -10.65
C THR A 104 3.50 -24.29 -9.98
N ARG A 105 2.91 -24.28 -8.77
CA ARG A 105 2.80 -23.02 -8.00
C ARG A 105 4.16 -22.59 -7.50
N SER A 106 4.76 -21.62 -8.20
CA SER A 106 5.87 -20.86 -7.64
C SER A 106 5.37 -20.03 -6.46
N ARG A 107 5.98 -20.20 -5.29
CA ARG A 107 5.69 -19.39 -4.08
C ARG A 107 6.22 -17.95 -4.19
N LEU A 108 6.71 -17.56 -5.35
CA LEU A 108 7.38 -16.29 -5.59
C LEU A 108 6.37 -15.19 -5.98
N GLY A 109 5.88 -14.49 -4.98
CA GLY A 109 5.35 -13.12 -5.11
C GLY A 109 4.04 -12.95 -5.87
N GLY A 110 3.34 -11.87 -5.59
CA GLY A 110 2.14 -11.45 -6.32
C GLY A 110 2.44 -11.16 -7.80
N THR A 111 1.47 -11.39 -8.68
CA THR A 111 1.59 -11.14 -10.12
C THR A 111 1.34 -9.68 -10.51
N SER A 112 0.89 -8.84 -9.58
CA SER A 112 0.58 -7.44 -9.81
C SER A 112 1.81 -6.54 -9.66
N THR A 113 1.93 -5.54 -10.51
CA THR A 113 2.96 -4.50 -10.45
C THR A 113 2.60 -3.42 -9.41
N ILE A 114 3.56 -2.56 -9.04
CA ILE A 114 3.32 -1.37 -8.21
C ILE A 114 2.26 -0.49 -8.86
N THR A 115 2.33 -0.25 -10.17
CA THR A 115 1.37 0.57 -10.89
C THR A 115 -0.05 -0.03 -10.89
N GLN A 116 -0.17 -1.36 -11.02
CA GLN A 116 -1.45 -2.04 -10.88
C GLN A 116 -2.03 -1.94 -9.46
N GLN A 117 -1.17 -2.04 -8.45
CA GLN A 117 -1.59 -1.87 -7.06
C GLN A 117 -2.04 -0.44 -6.79
N LEU A 118 -1.33 0.58 -7.31
CA LEU A 118 -1.74 1.97 -7.24
C LEU A 118 -3.09 2.19 -7.92
N ALA A 119 -3.27 1.69 -9.15
CA ALA A 119 -4.53 1.77 -9.89
C ALA A 119 -5.70 1.19 -9.06
N ARG A 120 -5.50 0.03 -8.46
CA ARG A 120 -6.50 -0.61 -7.60
C ARG A 120 -6.83 0.22 -6.38
N ASN A 121 -5.82 0.72 -5.67
CA ASN A 121 -6.02 1.41 -4.38
C ASN A 121 -6.67 2.79 -4.55
N VAL A 122 -6.45 3.45 -5.69
CA VAL A 122 -6.94 4.83 -5.92
C VAL A 122 -8.26 4.88 -6.69
N PHE A 123 -8.49 3.93 -7.62
CA PHE A 123 -9.60 4.06 -8.58
C PHE A 123 -10.59 2.90 -8.58
N LEU A 124 -10.33 1.80 -7.86
CA LEU A 124 -11.15 0.59 -7.94
C LEU A 124 -11.59 0.10 -6.57
N ASN A 125 -12.69 -0.66 -6.56
CA ASN A 125 -13.21 -1.32 -5.35
C ASN A 125 -12.48 -2.64 -5.09
N ASN A 126 -12.59 -3.16 -3.87
CA ASN A 126 -11.90 -4.38 -3.45
C ASN A 126 -12.51 -5.70 -3.97
N ASN A 127 -13.57 -5.67 -4.80
CA ASN A 127 -14.21 -6.86 -5.35
C ASN A 127 -13.24 -7.66 -6.23
N ARG A 128 -13.10 -8.96 -5.98
CA ARG A 128 -12.18 -9.83 -6.73
C ARG A 128 -12.86 -10.44 -7.96
N THR A 129 -12.95 -9.67 -9.05
CA THR A 129 -13.53 -10.10 -10.33
C THR A 129 -12.51 -9.99 -11.47
N ILE A 130 -12.72 -10.76 -12.54
CA ILE A 130 -11.90 -10.68 -13.76
C ILE A 130 -12.05 -9.30 -14.40
N ASP A 131 -13.27 -8.75 -14.44
CA ASP A 131 -13.54 -7.40 -14.95
C ASP A 131 -12.70 -6.34 -14.22
N ARG A 132 -12.69 -6.38 -12.88
CA ARG A 132 -11.83 -5.48 -12.11
C ARG A 132 -10.35 -5.64 -12.46
N LYS A 133 -9.88 -6.88 -12.68
CA LYS A 133 -8.47 -7.10 -13.05
C LYS A 133 -8.12 -6.56 -14.44
N ALA A 134 -9.06 -6.62 -15.38
CA ALA A 134 -8.91 -5.99 -16.68
C ALA A 134 -8.87 -4.46 -16.57
N ARG A 135 -9.76 -3.86 -15.80
CA ARG A 135 -9.75 -2.40 -15.53
C ARG A 135 -8.48 -1.95 -14.83
N GLU A 136 -7.98 -2.74 -13.86
CA GLU A 136 -6.70 -2.48 -13.18
C GLU A 136 -5.54 -2.41 -14.19
N ALA A 137 -5.49 -3.34 -15.15
CA ALA A 137 -4.46 -3.33 -16.18
C ALA A 137 -4.56 -2.11 -17.11
N VAL A 138 -5.76 -1.75 -17.58
CA VAL A 138 -5.98 -0.55 -18.42
C VAL A 138 -5.60 0.72 -17.66
N LEU A 139 -6.01 0.86 -16.41
CA LEU A 139 -5.65 2.01 -15.58
C LEU A 139 -4.15 2.07 -15.28
N ALA A 140 -3.50 0.93 -15.08
CA ALA A 140 -2.05 0.88 -14.89
C ALA A 140 -1.30 1.40 -16.13
N LEU A 141 -1.71 0.98 -17.35
CA LEU A 141 -1.17 1.50 -18.60
C LEU A 141 -1.44 3.02 -18.75
N ALA A 142 -2.62 3.47 -18.36
CA ALA A 142 -3.01 4.89 -18.41
C ALA A 142 -2.22 5.75 -17.40
N LEU A 143 -1.93 5.23 -16.22
CA LEU A 143 -1.07 5.87 -15.23
C LEU A 143 0.35 6.06 -15.78
N GLU A 144 0.94 5.02 -16.36
CA GLU A 144 2.28 5.08 -16.99
C GLU A 144 2.34 5.98 -18.21
N TRP A 145 1.22 6.15 -18.91
CA TRP A 145 1.14 7.14 -19.99
C TRP A 145 1.17 8.57 -19.46
N LYS A 146 0.57 8.79 -18.29
CA LYS A 146 0.34 10.13 -17.75
C LYS A 146 1.42 10.60 -16.77
N PHE A 147 2.06 9.69 -16.05
CA PHE A 147 2.98 9.97 -14.96
C PHE A 147 4.32 9.26 -15.17
N SER A 148 5.39 9.88 -14.69
CA SER A 148 6.70 9.23 -14.66
C SER A 148 6.76 8.13 -13.60
N LYS A 149 7.80 7.27 -13.67
CA LYS A 149 8.04 6.22 -12.67
C LYS A 149 8.21 6.78 -11.26
N GLU A 150 8.88 7.90 -11.15
CA GLU A 150 9.11 8.62 -9.89
C GLU A 150 7.76 9.09 -9.31
N GLN A 151 6.90 9.70 -10.13
CA GLN A 151 5.57 10.13 -9.72
C GLN A 151 4.67 8.97 -9.31
N ILE A 152 4.72 7.85 -10.02
CA ILE A 152 3.95 6.63 -9.69
C ILE A 152 4.43 6.07 -8.34
N LEU A 153 5.75 5.98 -8.14
CA LEU A 153 6.32 5.47 -6.89
C LEU A 153 6.01 6.41 -5.71
N GLU A 154 6.08 7.72 -5.91
CA GLU A 154 5.70 8.72 -4.91
C GLU A 154 4.23 8.57 -4.49
N LEU A 155 3.31 8.53 -5.48
CA LEU A 155 1.88 8.28 -5.21
C LEU A 155 1.67 6.97 -4.45
N TYR A 156 2.34 5.91 -4.87
CA TYR A 156 2.20 4.60 -4.26
C TYR A 156 2.65 4.60 -2.80
N LEU A 157 3.86 5.08 -2.53
CA LEU A 157 4.44 5.10 -1.18
C LEU A 157 3.67 6.03 -0.21
N ASN A 158 3.04 7.08 -0.71
CA ASN A 158 2.23 7.98 0.12
C ASN A 158 0.77 7.53 0.30
N LYS A 159 0.27 6.57 -0.52
CA LYS A 159 -1.16 6.19 -0.48
C LYS A 159 -1.43 4.73 -0.11
N VAL A 160 -0.43 3.84 -0.20
CA VAL A 160 -0.65 2.42 0.09
C VAL A 160 -0.88 2.18 1.58
N TYR A 161 -1.72 1.19 1.88
CA TYR A 161 -2.01 0.75 3.24
C TYR A 161 -0.91 -0.16 3.78
N PHE A 162 -0.34 0.19 4.93
CA PHE A 162 0.73 -0.55 5.61
C PHE A 162 0.26 -1.31 6.87
N GLY A 163 -1.02 -1.28 7.17
CA GLY A 163 -1.54 -1.96 8.35
C GLY A 163 -1.75 -1.03 9.54
N GLY A 164 -2.57 -1.48 10.49
CA GLY A 164 -2.87 -0.73 11.70
C GLY A 164 -3.50 0.65 11.49
N GLY A 165 -4.19 0.87 10.38
CA GLY A 165 -4.74 2.18 10.00
C GLY A 165 -3.74 3.10 9.29
N ALA A 166 -2.47 2.75 9.14
CA ALA A 166 -1.46 3.59 8.51
C ALA A 166 -1.52 3.56 6.99
N TYR A 167 -1.77 4.70 6.38
CA TYR A 167 -1.70 4.94 4.94
C TYR A 167 -0.53 5.85 4.62
N GLY A 168 0.32 5.42 3.70
CA GLY A 168 1.58 6.07 3.37
C GLY A 168 2.72 5.75 4.33
N ILE A 169 3.95 5.91 3.82
CA ILE A 169 5.17 5.54 4.55
C ILE A 169 5.40 6.39 5.79
N ASP A 170 5.02 7.68 5.79
CA ASP A 170 5.24 8.56 6.93
C ASP A 170 4.33 8.18 8.11
N SER A 171 3.06 7.91 7.83
CA SER A 171 2.15 7.38 8.84
C SER A 171 2.64 6.04 9.41
N ALA A 172 3.12 5.15 8.55
CA ALA A 172 3.67 3.85 8.97
C ALA A 172 4.93 4.02 9.84
N SER A 173 5.86 4.90 9.44
CA SER A 173 7.08 5.21 10.19
C SER A 173 6.77 5.77 11.57
N ARG A 174 5.94 6.81 11.64
CA ARG A 174 5.53 7.42 12.92
C ARG A 174 4.78 6.45 13.81
N LYS A 175 3.98 5.57 13.22
CA LYS A 175 3.22 4.55 13.95
C LYS A 175 4.11 3.47 14.55
N PHE A 176 5.04 2.94 13.76
CA PHE A 176 5.83 1.78 14.19
C PHE A 176 7.16 2.15 14.84
N PHE A 177 7.75 3.31 14.48
CA PHE A 177 9.10 3.72 14.92
C PHE A 177 9.15 5.08 15.61
N SER A 178 8.04 5.85 15.64
CA SER A 178 7.93 7.17 16.31
C SER A 178 8.72 8.30 15.67
N HIS A 179 9.18 8.17 14.43
CA HIS A 179 9.90 9.21 13.69
C HIS A 179 9.42 9.35 12.23
N PRO A 180 9.73 10.46 11.54
CA PRO A 180 9.35 10.67 10.14
C PRO A 180 9.97 9.64 9.21
N ALA A 181 9.29 9.31 8.09
CA ALA A 181 9.81 8.33 7.13
C ALA A 181 11.05 8.79 6.36
N LYS A 182 11.38 10.08 6.39
CA LYS A 182 12.64 10.63 5.86
C LYS A 182 13.88 10.07 6.57
N GLU A 183 13.73 9.56 7.78
CA GLU A 183 14.80 9.03 8.64
C GLU A 183 14.88 7.50 8.62
N LEU A 184 14.07 6.82 7.81
CA LEU A 184 14.03 5.35 7.77
C LEU A 184 15.39 4.72 7.47
N SER A 185 15.86 3.88 8.37
CA SER A 185 17.01 3.00 8.18
C SER A 185 16.69 1.88 7.19
N VAL A 186 17.71 1.13 6.77
CA VAL A 186 17.55 -0.07 5.91
C VAL A 186 16.66 -1.11 6.58
N ALA A 187 16.86 -1.33 7.89
CA ALA A 187 16.09 -2.31 8.67
C ALA A 187 14.60 -1.91 8.74
N GLU A 188 14.30 -0.67 9.09
CA GLU A 188 12.94 -0.15 9.19
C GLU A 188 12.22 -0.13 7.84
N ALA A 189 12.91 0.31 6.77
CA ALA A 189 12.40 0.26 5.41
C ALA A 189 12.05 -1.16 4.98
N SER A 190 12.87 -2.17 5.39
CA SER A 190 12.59 -3.58 5.11
C SER A 190 11.35 -4.10 5.85
N ILE A 191 11.12 -3.64 7.09
CA ILE A 191 9.91 -3.96 7.84
C ILE A 191 8.69 -3.36 7.12
N ILE A 192 8.68 -2.06 6.84
CA ILE A 192 7.56 -1.39 6.17
C ILE A 192 7.25 -2.03 4.82
N ALA A 193 8.26 -2.28 3.98
CA ALA A 193 8.06 -2.92 2.68
C ALA A 193 7.50 -4.35 2.82
N GLY A 194 7.85 -5.05 3.89
CA GLY A 194 7.33 -6.37 4.21
C GLY A 194 5.83 -6.40 4.49
N LEU A 195 5.26 -5.32 5.01
CA LEU A 195 3.85 -5.22 5.43
C LEU A 195 2.88 -5.32 4.25
N VAL A 196 3.21 -4.76 3.10
CA VAL A 196 2.27 -4.58 1.97
C VAL A 196 1.66 -5.89 1.50
N LYS A 197 2.39 -6.99 1.58
CA LYS A 197 1.91 -8.32 1.15
C LYS A 197 0.72 -8.81 1.97
N ALA A 198 0.73 -8.59 3.27
CA ALA A 198 -0.32 -8.98 4.20
C ALA A 198 -0.24 -8.13 5.48
N PRO A 199 -0.76 -6.89 5.46
CA PRO A 199 -0.56 -5.92 6.54
C PRO A 199 -1.03 -6.43 7.90
N SER A 200 -2.16 -7.12 7.94
CA SER A 200 -2.69 -7.68 9.21
C SER A 200 -1.82 -8.79 9.79
N ARG A 201 -1.09 -9.52 8.94
CA ARG A 201 -0.24 -10.64 9.38
C ARG A 201 1.15 -10.21 9.79
N TYR A 202 1.72 -9.25 9.04
CA TYR A 202 3.12 -8.81 9.22
C TYR A 202 3.24 -7.52 10.01
N SER A 203 2.12 -6.96 10.52
CA SER A 203 2.18 -5.78 11.39
C SER A 203 2.99 -6.09 12.65
N PRO A 204 4.00 -5.28 12.98
CA PRO A 204 4.77 -5.45 14.23
C PRO A 204 3.90 -5.40 15.49
N THR A 205 2.75 -4.74 15.41
CA THR A 205 1.78 -4.68 16.52
C THR A 205 0.96 -5.97 16.68
N ALA A 206 0.91 -6.81 15.63
CA ALA A 206 0.19 -8.09 15.66
C ALA A 206 1.14 -9.27 15.95
N ASP A 207 2.28 -9.32 15.27
CA ASP A 207 3.28 -10.39 15.40
C ASP A 207 4.68 -9.85 15.02
N VAL A 208 5.46 -9.54 16.03
CA VAL A 208 6.84 -9.02 15.86
C VAL A 208 7.73 -10.01 15.13
N GLN A 209 7.64 -11.30 15.46
CA GLN A 209 8.48 -12.33 14.84
C GLN A 209 8.16 -12.49 13.35
N ALA A 210 6.88 -12.50 12.99
CA ALA A 210 6.47 -12.56 11.59
C ALA A 210 6.93 -11.31 10.81
N ALA A 211 6.92 -10.13 11.43
CA ALA A 211 7.43 -8.88 10.84
C ALA A 211 8.95 -8.99 10.58
N VAL A 212 9.73 -9.43 11.58
CA VAL A 212 11.18 -9.62 11.46
C VAL A 212 11.52 -10.64 10.39
N ASP A 213 10.86 -11.79 10.37
CA ASP A 213 11.14 -12.84 9.37
C ASP A 213 10.78 -12.36 7.95
N ARG A 214 9.72 -11.56 7.82
CA ARG A 214 9.36 -10.95 6.54
C ARG A 214 10.36 -9.89 6.10
N ALA A 215 10.86 -9.06 7.00
CA ALA A 215 11.89 -8.06 6.71
C ALA A 215 13.21 -8.70 6.25
N LYS A 216 13.62 -9.82 6.85
CA LYS A 216 14.78 -10.61 6.37
C LYS A 216 14.61 -11.07 4.91
N VAL A 217 13.40 -11.42 4.50
CA VAL A 217 13.12 -11.73 3.08
C VAL A 217 13.30 -10.50 2.20
N VAL A 218 12.86 -9.32 2.64
CA VAL A 218 13.05 -8.06 1.90
C VAL A 218 14.53 -7.73 1.75
N LEU A 219 15.30 -7.76 2.85
CA LEU A 219 16.75 -7.52 2.83
C LEU A 219 17.49 -8.45 1.88
N ARG A 220 17.13 -9.75 1.88
CA ARG A 220 17.70 -10.71 0.93
C ARG A 220 17.41 -10.32 -0.52
N LEU A 221 16.15 -9.94 -0.83
CA LEU A 221 15.76 -9.52 -2.18
C LEU A 221 16.45 -8.23 -2.61
N MET A 222 16.63 -7.27 -1.70
CA MET A 222 17.38 -6.04 -1.96
C MET A 222 18.85 -6.35 -2.30
N ARG A 223 19.49 -7.26 -1.56
CA ARG A 223 20.86 -7.70 -1.82
C ARG A 223 20.97 -8.44 -3.16
N GLU A 224 20.07 -9.39 -3.43
CA GLU A 224 20.03 -10.16 -4.69
C GLU A 224 19.86 -9.26 -5.92
N GLN A 225 19.25 -8.09 -5.76
CA GLN A 225 19.04 -7.09 -6.81
C GLN A 225 20.08 -5.97 -6.80
N GLY A 226 21.08 -6.04 -5.91
CA GLY A 226 22.20 -5.09 -5.86
C GLY A 226 21.87 -3.73 -5.25
N TYR A 227 20.74 -3.57 -4.57
CA TYR A 227 20.37 -2.32 -3.91
C TYR A 227 21.11 -2.07 -2.60
N ILE A 228 21.55 -3.12 -1.93
CA ILE A 228 22.33 -3.04 -0.68
C ILE A 228 23.50 -4.02 -0.70
N THR A 229 24.52 -3.72 0.09
CA THR A 229 25.68 -4.60 0.28
C THR A 229 25.35 -5.81 1.17
N ALA A 230 26.28 -6.78 1.23
CA ALA A 230 26.14 -7.93 2.13
C ALA A 230 26.09 -7.50 3.60
N ASP A 231 26.91 -6.51 3.98
CA ASP A 231 26.95 -5.98 5.35
C ASP A 231 25.62 -5.29 5.72
N GLN A 232 25.06 -4.48 4.83
CA GLN A 232 23.74 -3.87 5.02
C GLN A 232 22.62 -4.91 5.10
N ALA A 233 22.74 -6.03 4.37
CA ALA A 233 21.76 -7.11 4.42
C ALA A 233 21.87 -7.98 5.70
N SER A 234 22.99 -7.89 6.42
CA SER A 234 23.22 -8.64 7.67
C SER A 234 22.74 -7.91 8.93
N VAL A 235 22.14 -6.72 8.78
CA VAL A 235 21.59 -5.95 9.90
C VAL A 235 20.59 -6.78 10.69
N ASP A 236 20.71 -6.75 12.02
CA ASP A 236 19.75 -7.44 12.88
C ASP A 236 18.46 -6.64 13.01
N VAL A 237 17.45 -7.04 12.26
CA VAL A 237 16.13 -6.41 12.26
C VAL A 237 15.44 -6.51 13.64
N SER A 238 15.80 -7.49 14.47
CA SER A 238 15.18 -7.67 15.79
C SER A 238 15.57 -6.59 16.80
N THR A 239 16.63 -5.81 16.52
CA THR A 239 17.08 -4.69 17.35
C THR A 239 16.36 -3.37 17.06
N VAL A 240 15.51 -3.33 16.02
CA VAL A 240 14.71 -2.14 15.70
C VAL A 240 13.74 -1.85 16.85
N GLU A 241 13.82 -0.64 17.39
CA GLU A 241 12.88 -0.19 18.42
C GLU A 241 11.49 0.01 17.84
N LEU A 242 10.57 -0.87 18.23
CA LEU A 242 9.18 -0.78 17.85
C LEU A 242 8.41 0.00 18.90
N LYS A 243 7.60 0.97 18.46
CA LYS A 243 6.71 1.71 19.35
C LYS A 243 5.73 0.75 20.02
N GLN A 244 5.86 0.58 21.31
CA GLN A 244 4.87 -0.14 22.11
C GLN A 244 3.57 0.69 22.15
N GLN A 245 2.46 0.12 21.72
CA GLN A 245 1.17 0.74 21.95
C GLN A 245 0.85 0.63 23.45
N ALA A 246 1.06 1.73 24.18
CA ALA A 246 0.69 1.80 25.57
C ALA A 246 -0.84 1.58 25.71
N GLY A 247 -1.21 0.53 26.44
CA GLY A 247 -2.45 0.40 27.20
C GLY A 247 -3.79 0.79 26.55
N GLN A 248 -4.12 0.33 25.35
CA GLN A 248 -5.47 0.48 24.80
C GLN A 248 -6.45 -0.62 25.24
N ASN A 249 -6.14 -1.36 26.29
CA ASN A 249 -6.92 -2.57 26.61
C ASN A 249 -8.32 -2.29 27.19
N SER A 250 -8.56 -1.20 27.89
CA SER A 250 -9.87 -0.90 28.49
C SER A 250 -10.88 -0.32 27.50
N VAL A 251 -10.42 0.49 26.54
CA VAL A 251 -11.29 1.14 25.56
C VAL A 251 -11.56 0.24 24.34
N ARG A 252 -10.71 -0.78 24.12
CA ARG A 252 -10.80 -1.68 22.95
C ARG A 252 -12.14 -2.44 22.91
N TYR A 253 -12.63 -2.92 24.03
CA TYR A 253 -13.94 -3.59 24.07
C TYR A 253 -15.07 -2.67 23.65
N PHE A 254 -15.02 -1.39 24.03
CA PHE A 254 -16.02 -0.41 23.61
C PHE A 254 -15.89 -0.12 22.11
N THR A 255 -14.70 0.09 21.61
CA THR A 255 -14.48 0.37 20.17
C THR A 255 -14.83 -0.81 19.30
N ASP A 256 -14.45 -2.03 19.67
CA ASP A 256 -14.80 -3.26 18.95
C ASP A 256 -16.33 -3.50 18.89
N TRP A 257 -17.05 -3.04 19.92
CA TRP A 257 -18.52 -3.08 19.94
C TRP A 257 -19.15 -1.93 19.16
N ALA A 258 -18.63 -0.71 19.29
CA ALA A 258 -19.25 0.49 18.71
C ALA A 258 -18.99 0.61 17.19
N LEU A 259 -17.80 0.21 16.70
CA LEU A 259 -17.38 0.38 15.31
C LEU A 259 -18.32 -0.27 14.29
N PRO A 260 -18.75 -1.56 14.45
CA PRO A 260 -19.66 -2.17 13.50
C PRO A 260 -21.04 -1.49 13.44
N GLN A 261 -21.42 -0.78 14.49
CA GLN A 261 -22.68 -0.01 14.53
C GLN A 261 -22.56 1.31 13.79
N LEU A 262 -21.36 1.92 13.80
CA LEU A 262 -21.09 3.15 13.07
C LEU A 262 -21.21 2.93 11.55
N ASP A 263 -20.75 1.80 11.01
CA ASP A 263 -20.87 1.45 9.60
C ASP A 263 -22.34 1.44 9.10
N ILE A 264 -23.29 1.18 10.00
CA ILE A 264 -24.72 1.17 9.68
C ILE A 264 -25.35 2.56 9.85
N LEU A 265 -24.85 3.36 10.78
CA LEU A 265 -25.43 4.63 11.19
C LEU A 265 -24.86 5.84 10.45
N LEU A 266 -23.64 5.72 9.90
CA LEU A 266 -22.98 6.83 9.26
C LEU A 266 -23.39 6.94 7.79
N PRO A 267 -23.62 8.18 7.29
CA PRO A 267 -23.84 8.39 5.88
C PRO A 267 -22.56 8.07 5.09
N GLU A 268 -22.71 7.64 3.84
CA GLU A 268 -21.58 7.52 2.90
C GLU A 268 -21.01 8.91 2.61
N THR A 269 -20.03 9.32 3.38
CA THR A 269 -19.30 10.59 3.24
C THR A 269 -17.81 10.36 3.37
N PHE A 270 -17.03 11.21 2.71
CA PHE A 270 -15.55 11.22 2.83
C PHE A 270 -15.06 12.34 3.79
N ALA A 271 -15.99 13.09 4.38
CA ALA A 271 -15.64 14.12 5.34
C ALA A 271 -15.26 13.52 6.70
N PRO A 272 -14.34 14.13 7.45
CA PRO A 272 -14.08 13.75 8.84
C PRO A 272 -15.36 13.79 9.68
N ILE A 273 -15.55 12.78 10.52
CA ILE A 273 -16.71 12.66 11.41
C ILE A 273 -16.22 12.65 12.85
N GLU A 274 -16.86 13.42 13.71
CA GLU A 274 -16.73 13.32 15.16
C GLU A 274 -17.90 12.53 15.75
N VAL A 275 -17.58 11.47 16.49
CA VAL A 275 -18.55 10.63 17.19
C VAL A 275 -18.43 10.91 18.70
N TRP A 276 -19.43 11.55 19.26
CA TRP A 276 -19.50 11.81 20.69
C TRP A 276 -20.20 10.64 21.39
N THR A 277 -19.51 10.02 22.33
CA THR A 277 -20.05 8.89 23.08
C THR A 277 -20.47 9.32 24.49
N THR A 278 -21.23 8.47 25.14
CA THR A 278 -21.58 8.64 26.58
C THR A 278 -20.55 7.99 27.51
N LEU A 279 -19.44 7.45 26.95
CA LEU A 279 -18.41 6.80 27.76
C LEU A 279 -17.76 7.78 28.71
N ASP A 280 -17.67 7.38 29.96
CA ASP A 280 -16.91 8.06 30.99
C ASP A 280 -15.57 7.34 31.19
N VAL A 281 -14.48 8.02 30.81
CA VAL A 281 -13.12 7.43 30.86
C VAL A 281 -12.55 7.42 32.28
N GLY A 282 -13.20 8.09 33.22
CA GLY A 282 -12.80 8.15 34.64
C GLY A 282 -13.39 7.02 35.50
N MET A 283 -14.27 6.22 34.92
CA MET A 283 -14.84 5.03 35.62
C MET A 283 -14.02 3.77 35.24
#